data_ffd6f30c7d4d0441fa68a7cd241c135b
#
_entry.id   ffd6f30c7d4d0441fa68a7cd241c135b
#
_cell.length_a   1.000
_cell.length_b   1.000
_cell.length_c   1.000
_cell.angle_alpha   90.00
_cell.angle_beta   90.00
_cell.angle_gamma   90.00
#
_symmetry.space_group_name_H-M   'P 1'
#
loop_
_entity.id
_entity.type
_entity.pdbx_description
1 polymer ?
#
loop_
_entity_poly.entity_id
_entity_poly.type
_entity_poly.pdbx_seq_one_letter_code
_entity_poly.pdbx_strand_id
1 'polypeptide(L)'
;MPRHLASCLYLLLLCLQLGLAQGVRAQALQVDALPLGPAGRYSQALQEADAPLTVEQAISHFQQGFGQPGHQPILNFGIGSRPTWLQLQLFNPSPAPIPVQVVTGTTWVDHLQLSLVQSGQRLGQWQLGDALPGAAGLIPGIGYVVPVLIPSGHSQLYLRAQSPDPLVLPFEVMAESTFLARDREYKFVYGLIYGFLLSLIVYNSMLFIGLRERSYLYYSIYLSLFALLNFAYSGHGFAWVWMDNTGLQSHIILIGMLLFGAAGLLFASSFLALAEHAPKALRLLKATAALSVIALVISLLLHQPVAEALIAFIFSLIFTVSMALLGLTTLRQRQVAGRYYRIATLCGMLGAVISTLTVWGALPFTGWNYGAVKIGIILQATLLALALSLKVRQQQAEKLLAERLAECDPLTALLNRRGFNQQAAPLWSTSLRNQRPLSLIMLDLDHFKGLNDQYGHDFGDQALQAVASLLAGSCRAGDLSARWGGEEFLLLLPETALGEAHALAERLRQAIQAIALRAGEQPVNLSCSCGVVQRTEQEQLEHLINHADRLLYAAKQSGRNRVVAADPAQPACT
;
A
#
# COMPACT_ATOMS: atom_id res chain seq x y z
N MET A 1 23.57 -23.76 -24.51
CA MET A 1 22.09 -23.73 -24.53
C MET A 1 21.43 -22.36 -24.67
N PRO A 2 22.08 -21.17 -24.65
CA PRO A 2 21.36 -19.89 -24.80
C PRO A 2 21.15 -19.39 -26.24
N ARG A 3 21.85 -19.95 -27.23
CA ARG A 3 21.69 -19.49 -28.64
C ARG A 3 20.42 -20.00 -29.34
N HIS A 4 19.91 -21.15 -28.96
CA HIS A 4 18.70 -21.73 -29.58
C HIS A 4 17.40 -21.06 -29.09
N LEU A 5 17.37 -20.54 -27.84
CA LEU A 5 16.20 -19.79 -27.31
C LEU A 5 16.03 -18.43 -28.01
N ALA A 6 17.14 -17.74 -28.28
CA ALA A 6 17.12 -16.46 -28.99
C ALA A 6 16.67 -16.64 -30.46
N SER A 7 17.11 -17.71 -31.13
CA SER A 7 16.70 -18.03 -32.49
C SER A 7 15.21 -18.44 -32.57
N CYS A 8 14.70 -19.18 -31.60
CA CYS A 8 13.28 -19.51 -31.51
C CYS A 8 12.41 -18.26 -31.24
N LEU A 9 12.88 -17.35 -30.39
CA LEU A 9 12.18 -16.08 -30.12
C LEU A 9 12.18 -15.18 -31.34
N TYR A 10 13.28 -15.12 -32.10
CA TYR A 10 13.40 -14.36 -33.36
C TYR A 10 12.52 -14.95 -34.46
N LEU A 11 12.48 -16.29 -34.60
CA LEU A 11 11.58 -16.99 -35.52
C LEU A 11 10.10 -16.82 -35.13
N LEU A 12 9.76 -16.82 -33.85
CA LEU A 12 8.40 -16.56 -33.37
C LEU A 12 7.97 -15.12 -33.65
N LEU A 13 8.88 -14.16 -33.47
CA LEU A 13 8.66 -12.75 -33.82
C LEU A 13 8.56 -12.54 -35.33
N LEU A 14 9.35 -13.26 -36.13
CA LEU A 14 9.31 -13.20 -37.61
C LEU A 14 8.04 -13.88 -38.16
N CYS A 15 7.60 -15.00 -37.59
CA CYS A 15 6.34 -15.65 -37.96
C CYS A 15 5.12 -14.83 -37.54
N LEU A 16 5.19 -14.06 -36.44
CA LEU A 16 4.16 -13.08 -36.05
C LEU A 16 4.11 -11.89 -36.98
N GLN A 17 5.22 -11.51 -37.65
CA GLN A 17 5.27 -10.42 -38.65
C GLN A 17 4.86 -10.87 -40.04
N LEU A 18 5.02 -12.15 -40.40
CA LEU A 18 4.66 -12.68 -41.72
C LEU A 18 3.22 -13.20 -41.82
N GLY A 19 2.49 -13.25 -40.72
CA GLY A 19 1.08 -13.60 -40.72
C GLY A 19 0.22 -12.38 -41.11
N LEU A 20 -0.19 -12.34 -42.39
CA LEU A 20 -1.32 -11.55 -42.91
C LEU A 20 -1.07 -10.10 -43.34
N ALA A 21 -0.25 -9.91 -44.31
CA ALA A 21 -0.47 -8.84 -45.28
C ALA A 21 -1.47 -9.28 -46.37
N GLN A 22 -2.68 -9.66 -46.00
CA GLN A 22 -3.80 -9.63 -46.93
C GLN A 22 -4.34 -8.20 -46.94
N GLY A 23 -4.17 -7.50 -48.03
CA GLY A 23 -4.76 -6.19 -48.28
C GLY A 23 -6.29 -6.30 -48.21
N VAL A 24 -6.83 -6.11 -47.00
CA VAL A 24 -8.27 -5.97 -46.78
C VAL A 24 -8.62 -4.61 -47.39
N ARG A 25 -9.21 -4.59 -48.59
CA ARG A 25 -9.92 -3.40 -49.09
C ARG A 25 -10.95 -3.05 -48.01
N ALA A 26 -11.03 -1.79 -47.61
CA ALA A 26 -12.00 -1.31 -46.64
C ALA A 26 -13.40 -1.71 -47.10
N GLN A 27 -13.94 -2.77 -46.49
CA GLN A 27 -15.25 -3.30 -46.82
C GLN A 27 -16.29 -2.45 -46.09
N ALA A 28 -17.34 -2.02 -46.80
CA ALA A 28 -18.40 -1.26 -46.14
C ALA A 28 -19.05 -2.10 -45.02
N LEU A 29 -19.18 -1.51 -43.84
CA LEU A 29 -19.85 -2.14 -42.72
C LEU A 29 -21.35 -2.13 -42.93
N GLN A 30 -21.98 -3.28 -42.84
CA GLN A 30 -23.44 -3.42 -42.83
C GLN A 30 -24.00 -2.94 -41.52
N VAL A 31 -24.90 -1.96 -41.53
CA VAL A 31 -25.41 -1.28 -40.33
C VAL A 31 -26.34 -2.18 -39.51
N ASP A 32 -26.96 -3.15 -40.15
CA ASP A 32 -27.82 -4.18 -39.53
C ASP A 32 -27.03 -5.34 -38.89
N ALA A 33 -25.73 -5.48 -39.26
CA ALA A 33 -24.86 -6.55 -38.77
C ALA A 33 -23.49 -6.00 -38.37
N LEU A 34 -23.48 -4.96 -37.50
CA LEU A 34 -22.25 -4.30 -37.04
C LEU A 34 -21.36 -5.25 -36.22
N PRO A 35 -20.05 -5.31 -36.51
CA PRO A 35 -19.12 -6.10 -35.71
C PRO A 35 -18.98 -5.52 -34.31
N LEU A 36 -18.74 -6.39 -33.33
CA LEU A 36 -18.44 -5.97 -31.97
C LEU A 36 -16.98 -5.49 -31.86
N GLY A 37 -16.77 -4.29 -31.31
CA GLY A 37 -15.47 -3.72 -31.01
C GLY A 37 -15.00 -2.66 -32.00
N PRO A 38 -13.76 -2.16 -31.82
CA PRO A 38 -13.25 -1.01 -32.58
C PRO A 38 -13.15 -1.24 -34.08
N ALA A 39 -13.54 -0.21 -34.83
CA ALA A 39 -13.67 -0.25 -36.28
C ALA A 39 -12.40 0.11 -37.06
N GLY A 40 -11.24 0.19 -36.41
CA GLY A 40 -10.00 0.62 -37.03
C GLY A 40 -9.60 -0.21 -38.27
N ARG A 41 -9.85 -1.53 -38.26
CA ARG A 41 -9.58 -2.41 -39.43
C ARG A 41 -10.49 -2.18 -40.64
N TYR A 42 -11.63 -1.56 -40.41
CA TYR A 42 -12.62 -1.25 -41.46
C TYR A 42 -12.50 0.18 -41.95
N SER A 43 -11.60 0.98 -41.36
CA SER A 43 -11.39 2.38 -41.65
C SER A 43 -10.16 2.61 -42.53
N GLN A 44 -10.12 3.77 -43.17
CA GLN A 44 -8.91 4.33 -43.74
C GLN A 44 -8.49 5.53 -42.91
N ALA A 45 -7.18 5.75 -42.76
CA ALA A 45 -6.60 6.86 -42.01
C ALA A 45 -5.77 7.77 -42.94
N LEU A 46 -5.88 9.08 -42.70
CA LEU A 46 -5.12 10.10 -43.40
C LEU A 46 -4.61 11.13 -42.37
N GLN A 47 -3.29 11.27 -42.23
CA GLN A 47 -2.71 12.34 -41.42
C GLN A 47 -2.55 13.61 -42.23
N GLU A 48 -2.93 14.75 -41.62
CA GLU A 48 -2.74 16.07 -42.25
C GLU A 48 -1.24 16.36 -42.42
N ALA A 49 -0.89 17.05 -43.50
CA ALA A 49 0.45 17.56 -43.71
C ALA A 49 0.69 18.85 -42.89
N ASP A 50 1.08 19.94 -43.51
CA ASP A 50 1.41 21.20 -42.80
C ASP A 50 0.22 22.16 -42.68
N ALA A 51 -0.86 21.93 -43.41
CA ALA A 51 -2.07 22.74 -43.35
C ALA A 51 -3.28 21.91 -42.94
N PRO A 52 -4.18 22.45 -42.11
CA PRO A 52 -5.40 21.77 -41.71
C PRO A 52 -6.31 21.57 -42.94
N LEU A 53 -6.84 20.34 -43.07
CA LEU A 53 -7.76 20.03 -44.17
C LEU A 53 -9.21 20.35 -43.76
N THR A 54 -9.97 20.89 -44.72
CA THR A 54 -11.43 20.92 -44.59
C THR A 54 -12.00 19.53 -44.85
N VAL A 55 -13.28 19.34 -44.48
CA VAL A 55 -14.00 18.05 -44.71
C VAL A 55 -13.99 17.70 -46.21
N GLU A 56 -14.23 18.69 -47.08
CA GLU A 56 -14.29 18.54 -48.53
C GLU A 56 -12.92 18.15 -49.11
N GLN A 57 -11.84 18.75 -48.62
CA GLN A 57 -10.47 18.40 -48.98
C GLN A 57 -10.11 16.99 -48.52
N ALA A 58 -10.46 16.63 -47.29
CA ALA A 58 -10.24 15.26 -46.77
C ALA A 58 -10.99 14.22 -47.62
N ILE A 59 -12.25 14.48 -47.98
CA ILE A 59 -13.04 13.63 -48.90
C ILE A 59 -12.30 13.44 -50.22
N SER A 60 -11.84 14.55 -50.86
CA SER A 60 -11.08 14.50 -52.12
C SER A 60 -9.82 13.65 -52.02
N HIS A 61 -9.05 13.81 -50.93
CA HIS A 61 -7.83 13.02 -50.71
C HIS A 61 -8.14 11.51 -50.54
N PHE A 62 -9.21 11.14 -49.80
CA PHE A 62 -9.62 9.74 -49.70
C PHE A 62 -10.07 9.17 -51.04
N GLN A 63 -10.78 9.95 -51.88
CA GLN A 63 -11.19 9.55 -53.22
C GLN A 63 -9.99 9.36 -54.15
N GLN A 64 -8.93 10.14 -54.00
CA GLN A 64 -7.66 10.03 -54.72
C GLN A 64 -6.78 8.88 -54.24
N GLY A 65 -7.18 8.16 -53.18
CA GLY A 65 -6.47 6.99 -52.66
C GLY A 65 -5.32 7.31 -51.69
N PHE A 66 -5.26 8.52 -51.13
CA PHE A 66 -4.25 8.86 -50.10
C PHE A 66 -4.54 8.26 -48.72
N GLY A 67 -5.75 7.73 -48.50
CA GLY A 67 -6.09 7.02 -47.26
C GLY A 67 -5.35 5.70 -47.12
N GLN A 68 -4.71 5.49 -45.98
CA GLN A 68 -4.07 4.22 -45.64
C GLN A 68 -5.06 3.31 -44.93
N PRO A 69 -5.20 2.02 -45.32
CA PRO A 69 -6.10 1.10 -44.64
C PRO A 69 -5.63 0.84 -43.21
N GLY A 70 -6.56 0.81 -42.29
CA GLY A 70 -6.29 0.44 -40.88
C GLY A 70 -5.96 -1.04 -40.76
N HIS A 71 -4.84 -1.37 -40.10
CA HIS A 71 -4.38 -2.74 -39.92
C HIS A 71 -4.75 -3.32 -38.54
N GLN A 72 -5.15 -2.46 -37.59
CA GLN A 72 -5.42 -2.81 -36.22
C GLN A 72 -6.83 -2.39 -35.79
N PRO A 73 -7.45 -3.06 -34.81
CA PRO A 73 -8.76 -2.65 -34.30
C PRO A 73 -8.73 -1.24 -33.69
N ILE A 74 -7.67 -0.92 -32.96
CA ILE A 74 -7.44 0.42 -32.37
C ILE A 74 -6.30 1.08 -33.15
N LEU A 75 -6.56 2.25 -33.72
CA LEU A 75 -5.54 3.03 -34.38
C LEU A 75 -4.81 3.90 -33.36
N ASN A 76 -3.47 3.85 -33.37
CA ASN A 76 -2.60 4.60 -32.48
C ASN A 76 -1.57 5.40 -33.26
N PHE A 77 -1.56 6.72 -33.10
CA PHE A 77 -0.70 7.64 -33.82
C PHE A 77 0.41 8.25 -32.92
N GLY A 78 0.40 7.94 -31.63
CA GLY A 78 1.41 8.41 -30.66
C GLY A 78 1.10 9.78 -30.05
N ILE A 79 2.08 10.30 -29.30
CA ILE A 79 2.01 11.60 -28.62
C ILE A 79 2.42 12.71 -29.59
N GLY A 80 1.69 13.82 -29.57
CA GLY A 80 1.99 14.98 -30.44
C GLY A 80 1.86 14.68 -31.91
N SER A 81 1.01 13.72 -32.28
CA SER A 81 0.76 13.38 -33.69
C SER A 81 0.01 14.49 -34.39
N ARG A 82 0.20 14.53 -35.74
CA ARG A 82 -0.55 15.44 -36.60
C ARG A 82 -2.04 15.08 -36.54
N PRO A 83 -2.95 16.06 -36.79
CA PRO A 83 -4.38 15.78 -36.88
C PRO A 83 -4.65 14.67 -37.90
N THR A 84 -5.54 13.77 -37.54
CA THR A 84 -5.77 12.53 -38.30
C THR A 84 -7.24 12.42 -38.66
N TRP A 85 -7.50 12.15 -39.93
CA TRP A 85 -8.81 11.83 -40.45
C TRP A 85 -8.98 10.33 -40.57
N LEU A 86 -10.16 9.84 -40.16
CA LEU A 86 -10.61 8.46 -40.40
C LEU A 86 -11.82 8.48 -41.30
N GLN A 87 -11.83 7.59 -42.31
CA GLN A 87 -13.00 7.31 -43.13
C GLN A 87 -13.51 5.93 -42.88
N LEU A 88 -14.81 5.79 -42.61
CA LEU A 88 -15.51 4.54 -42.50
C LEU A 88 -16.67 4.49 -43.51
N GLN A 89 -16.74 3.41 -44.29
CA GLN A 89 -17.83 3.17 -45.22
C GLN A 89 -18.92 2.37 -44.55
N LEU A 90 -20.17 2.83 -44.62
CA LEU A 90 -21.35 2.23 -44.06
C LEU A 90 -22.36 1.88 -45.15
N PHE A 91 -23.02 0.74 -45.02
CA PHE A 91 -24.09 0.34 -45.90
C PHE A 91 -25.33 -0.03 -45.09
N ASN A 92 -26.42 0.70 -45.36
CA ASN A 92 -27.72 0.38 -44.80
C ASN A 92 -28.58 -0.33 -45.84
N PRO A 93 -28.83 -1.66 -45.73
CA PRO A 93 -29.65 -2.41 -46.65
C PRO A 93 -31.17 -2.13 -46.50
N SER A 94 -31.58 -1.53 -45.38
CA SER A 94 -32.98 -1.21 -45.10
C SER A 94 -33.44 0.03 -45.91
N PRO A 95 -34.68 0.10 -46.37
CA PRO A 95 -35.27 1.29 -46.93
C PRO A 95 -35.46 2.43 -45.92
N ALA A 96 -35.51 2.09 -44.62
CA ALA A 96 -35.66 3.06 -43.53
C ALA A 96 -34.27 3.44 -42.92
N PRO A 97 -34.10 4.65 -42.44
CA PRO A 97 -32.90 5.03 -41.68
C PRO A 97 -32.73 4.18 -40.44
N ILE A 98 -31.52 3.71 -40.15
CA ILE A 98 -31.16 2.93 -38.96
C ILE A 98 -30.42 3.82 -37.97
N PRO A 99 -30.88 3.93 -36.67
CA PRO A 99 -30.20 4.64 -35.65
C PRO A 99 -28.98 3.83 -35.16
N VAL A 100 -27.81 4.48 -35.07
CA VAL A 100 -26.57 3.92 -34.53
C VAL A 100 -25.93 4.91 -33.56
N GLN A 101 -25.10 4.38 -32.66
CA GLN A 101 -24.26 5.18 -31.79
C GLN A 101 -22.81 5.11 -32.30
N VAL A 102 -22.24 6.26 -32.60
CA VAL A 102 -20.83 6.41 -32.95
C VAL A 102 -20.08 6.74 -31.66
N VAL A 103 -19.15 5.87 -31.26
CA VAL A 103 -18.40 5.96 -30.00
C VAL A 103 -16.93 6.15 -30.32
N THR A 104 -16.30 7.15 -29.71
CA THR A 104 -14.87 7.41 -29.92
C THR A 104 -13.95 6.60 -29.03
N GLY A 105 -14.47 6.09 -27.90
CA GLY A 105 -13.76 5.23 -26.96
C GLY A 105 -12.70 5.92 -26.09
N THR A 106 -12.51 7.24 -26.26
CA THR A 106 -11.55 8.06 -25.50
C THR A 106 -12.26 9.27 -24.89
N THR A 107 -11.74 9.76 -23.76
CA THR A 107 -12.29 10.89 -23.01
C THR A 107 -11.36 12.10 -22.96
N TRP A 108 -10.16 11.99 -23.54
CA TRP A 108 -9.05 12.97 -23.44
C TRP A 108 -8.58 13.54 -24.78
N VAL A 109 -9.38 13.41 -25.85
CA VAL A 109 -9.05 13.99 -27.15
C VAL A 109 -9.59 15.42 -27.22
N ASP A 110 -8.70 16.40 -27.49
CA ASP A 110 -9.04 17.83 -27.45
C ASP A 110 -10.10 18.21 -28.48
N HIS A 111 -9.94 17.78 -29.73
CA HIS A 111 -10.86 18.11 -30.79
C HIS A 111 -11.23 16.89 -31.63
N LEU A 112 -12.50 16.62 -31.69
CA LEU A 112 -13.13 15.58 -32.49
C LEU A 112 -14.19 16.23 -33.39
N GLN A 113 -14.08 16.02 -34.69
CA GLN A 113 -15.08 16.46 -35.66
C GLN A 113 -15.61 15.23 -36.39
N LEU A 114 -16.88 14.93 -36.22
CA LEU A 114 -17.57 13.86 -36.94
C LEU A 114 -18.42 14.43 -38.05
N SER A 115 -18.41 13.82 -39.25
CA SER A 115 -19.23 14.22 -40.38
C SER A 115 -19.81 13.00 -41.07
N LEU A 116 -21.12 12.99 -41.30
CA LEU A 116 -21.82 11.98 -42.11
C LEU A 116 -22.06 12.53 -43.51
N VAL A 117 -21.65 11.80 -44.53
CA VAL A 117 -21.77 12.17 -45.92
C VAL A 117 -22.45 11.06 -46.73
N GLN A 118 -23.41 11.41 -47.59
CA GLN A 118 -24.03 10.51 -48.54
C GLN A 118 -24.12 11.17 -49.91
N SER A 119 -23.72 10.47 -50.97
CA SER A 119 -23.73 10.99 -52.36
C SER A 119 -23.09 12.38 -52.52
N GLY A 120 -22.02 12.66 -51.75
CA GLY A 120 -21.32 13.94 -51.75
C GLY A 120 -21.98 15.06 -50.95
N GLN A 121 -23.18 14.81 -50.39
CA GLN A 121 -23.86 15.78 -49.51
C GLN A 121 -23.59 15.46 -48.05
N ARG A 122 -23.25 16.48 -47.25
CA ARG A 122 -23.07 16.37 -45.79
C ARG A 122 -24.43 16.41 -45.11
N LEU A 123 -24.80 15.28 -44.47
CA LEU A 123 -26.08 15.10 -43.78
C LEU A 123 -26.01 15.54 -42.30
N GLY A 124 -24.82 15.51 -41.70
CA GLY A 124 -24.63 15.92 -40.30
C GLY A 124 -23.18 16.22 -39.98
N GLN A 125 -22.98 17.09 -39.00
CA GLN A 125 -21.66 17.43 -38.47
C GLN A 125 -21.76 17.66 -36.94
N TRP A 126 -20.81 17.11 -36.20
CA TRP A 126 -20.72 17.22 -34.73
C TRP A 126 -19.30 17.61 -34.38
N GLN A 127 -19.19 18.50 -33.40
CA GLN A 127 -17.91 18.88 -32.78
C GLN A 127 -17.91 18.45 -31.33
N LEU A 128 -16.89 17.74 -30.90
CA LEU A 128 -16.73 17.11 -29.61
C LEU A 128 -15.28 17.27 -29.17
N GLY A 129 -15.00 16.96 -27.92
CA GLY A 129 -13.64 16.97 -27.38
C GLY A 129 -13.58 17.69 -26.05
N ASP A 130 -12.51 17.46 -25.32
CA ASP A 130 -12.35 18.03 -23.97
C ASP A 130 -11.78 19.46 -23.97
N ALA A 131 -11.34 19.96 -25.12
CA ALA A 131 -11.08 21.38 -25.35
C ALA A 131 -12.37 22.22 -25.53
N LEU A 132 -13.53 21.56 -25.68
CA LEU A 132 -14.82 22.23 -25.80
C LEU A 132 -15.56 22.24 -24.47
N PRO A 133 -16.11 23.40 -24.02
CA PRO A 133 -16.86 23.46 -22.78
C PRO A 133 -18.19 22.68 -22.85
N GLY A 134 -18.70 22.25 -21.70
CA GLY A 134 -19.98 21.59 -21.57
C GLY A 134 -19.97 20.08 -21.76
N ALA A 135 -18.82 19.45 -22.04
CA ALA A 135 -18.65 17.99 -22.19
C ALA A 135 -19.70 17.34 -23.12
N ALA A 136 -20.08 18.01 -24.21
CA ALA A 136 -21.15 17.55 -25.10
C ALA A 136 -20.86 16.16 -25.65
N GLY A 137 -21.83 15.24 -25.50
CA GLY A 137 -21.71 13.85 -25.94
C GLY A 137 -20.74 12.99 -25.15
N LEU A 138 -20.10 13.48 -24.08
CA LEU A 138 -19.21 12.69 -23.25
C LEU A 138 -20.02 11.77 -22.30
N ILE A 139 -19.82 10.48 -22.45
CA ILE A 139 -20.33 9.45 -21.56
C ILE A 139 -19.15 8.90 -20.75
N PRO A 140 -19.10 9.13 -19.40
CA PRO A 140 -18.00 8.69 -18.57
C PRO A 140 -17.70 7.18 -18.70
N GLY A 141 -16.43 6.86 -18.86
CA GLY A 141 -15.96 5.48 -19.04
C GLY A 141 -16.05 4.95 -20.48
N ILE A 142 -16.89 5.55 -21.33
CA ILE A 142 -17.11 5.12 -22.72
C ILE A 142 -16.39 6.04 -23.72
N GLY A 143 -16.42 7.36 -23.50
CA GLY A 143 -15.90 8.37 -24.42
C GLY A 143 -17.00 9.24 -25.00
N TYR A 144 -16.71 9.94 -26.10
CA TYR A 144 -17.69 10.77 -26.80
C TYR A 144 -18.61 9.88 -27.63
N VAL A 145 -19.92 10.12 -27.53
CA VAL A 145 -20.98 9.35 -28.17
C VAL A 145 -21.88 10.27 -28.98
N VAL A 146 -22.11 9.92 -30.23
CA VAL A 146 -22.97 10.67 -31.15
C VAL A 146 -24.06 9.74 -31.68
N PRO A 147 -25.34 10.04 -31.45
CA PRO A 147 -26.43 9.34 -32.12
C PRO A 147 -26.51 9.80 -33.60
N VAL A 148 -26.43 8.86 -34.51
CA VAL A 148 -26.44 9.12 -35.96
C VAL A 148 -27.51 8.27 -36.61
N LEU A 149 -28.31 8.87 -37.49
CA LEU A 149 -29.26 8.15 -38.35
C LEU A 149 -28.59 7.85 -39.69
N ILE A 150 -28.37 6.57 -40.00
CA ILE A 150 -27.76 6.16 -41.26
C ILE A 150 -28.87 5.93 -42.29
N PRO A 151 -28.98 6.78 -43.33
CA PRO A 151 -30.00 6.63 -44.35
C PRO A 151 -29.79 5.36 -45.20
N SER A 152 -30.80 4.95 -45.98
CA SER A 152 -30.70 3.81 -46.87
C SER A 152 -29.55 3.96 -47.88
N GLY A 153 -28.87 2.86 -48.17
CA GLY A 153 -27.76 2.81 -49.13
C GLY A 153 -26.39 3.09 -48.52
N HIS A 154 -25.44 3.55 -49.34
CA HIS A 154 -24.06 3.79 -48.95
C HIS A 154 -23.88 5.18 -48.33
N SER A 155 -23.30 5.22 -47.17
CA SER A 155 -22.89 6.45 -46.47
C SER A 155 -21.43 6.37 -46.04
N GLN A 156 -20.81 7.52 -45.84
CA GLN A 156 -19.42 7.64 -45.39
C GLN A 156 -19.38 8.47 -44.12
N LEU A 157 -18.71 7.93 -43.10
CA LEU A 157 -18.48 8.60 -41.85
C LEU A 157 -17.01 9.07 -41.80
N TYR A 158 -16.80 10.36 -41.59
CA TYR A 158 -15.48 10.98 -41.46
C TYR A 158 -15.31 11.45 -40.02
N LEU A 159 -14.21 11.05 -39.40
CA LEU A 159 -13.81 11.52 -38.07
C LEU A 159 -12.45 12.20 -38.18
N ARG A 160 -12.37 13.48 -37.82
CA ARG A 160 -11.12 14.19 -37.60
C ARG A 160 -10.81 14.22 -36.11
N ALA A 161 -9.63 13.80 -35.72
CA ALA A 161 -9.17 13.80 -34.35
C ALA A 161 -7.84 14.55 -34.24
N GLN A 162 -7.72 15.40 -33.20
CA GLN A 162 -6.51 16.18 -32.92
C GLN A 162 -6.31 16.28 -31.42
N SER A 163 -5.11 15.92 -30.93
CA SER A 163 -4.69 16.11 -29.57
C SER A 163 -3.17 16.13 -29.44
N PRO A 164 -2.56 16.92 -28.56
CA PRO A 164 -1.14 16.81 -28.19
C PRO A 164 -0.85 15.57 -27.39
N ASP A 165 -1.86 15.02 -26.71
CA ASP A 165 -1.82 13.77 -25.92
C ASP A 165 -1.74 12.54 -26.85
N PRO A 166 -1.57 11.31 -26.30
CA PRO A 166 -1.57 10.11 -27.12
C PRO A 166 -2.85 9.96 -27.92
N LEU A 167 -2.75 10.08 -29.25
CA LEU A 167 -3.88 9.92 -30.14
C LEU A 167 -4.15 8.46 -30.42
N VAL A 168 -4.98 7.87 -29.54
CA VAL A 168 -5.46 6.48 -29.61
C VAL A 168 -6.95 6.50 -29.87
N LEU A 169 -7.40 5.88 -30.97
CA LEU A 169 -8.77 5.96 -31.46
C LEU A 169 -9.42 4.56 -31.48
N PRO A 170 -9.99 4.07 -30.35
CA PRO A 170 -10.81 2.86 -30.31
C PRO A 170 -12.24 3.16 -30.77
N PHE A 171 -12.34 3.69 -31.98
CA PHE A 171 -13.57 4.17 -32.61
C PHE A 171 -14.50 2.99 -32.96
N GLU A 172 -15.77 3.09 -32.58
CA GLU A 172 -16.78 2.06 -32.81
C GLU A 172 -18.08 2.65 -33.36
N VAL A 173 -18.81 1.83 -34.15
CA VAL A 173 -20.21 2.08 -34.53
C VAL A 173 -21.02 0.92 -34.01
N MET A 174 -22.07 1.18 -33.26
CA MET A 174 -22.88 0.12 -32.63
C MET A 174 -24.37 0.45 -32.62
N ALA A 175 -25.19 -0.59 -32.53
CA ALA A 175 -26.63 -0.43 -32.35
C ALA A 175 -26.93 0.18 -30.96
N GLU A 176 -28.02 0.94 -30.87
CA GLU A 176 -28.43 1.60 -29.62
C GLU A 176 -28.63 0.61 -28.47
N SER A 177 -29.21 -0.58 -28.72
CA SER A 177 -29.39 -1.62 -27.72
C SER A 177 -28.06 -2.11 -27.12
N THR A 178 -27.02 -2.27 -27.98
CA THR A 178 -25.67 -2.67 -27.56
C THR A 178 -25.02 -1.57 -26.74
N PHE A 179 -25.20 -0.31 -27.16
CA PHE A 179 -24.69 0.85 -26.40
C PHE A 179 -25.32 0.92 -24.99
N LEU A 180 -26.65 0.83 -24.89
CA LEU A 180 -27.35 0.89 -23.60
C LEU A 180 -26.95 -0.25 -22.64
N ALA A 181 -26.70 -1.44 -23.18
CA ALA A 181 -26.20 -2.56 -22.40
C ALA A 181 -24.79 -2.27 -21.87
N ARG A 182 -23.90 -1.75 -22.73
CA ARG A 182 -22.52 -1.38 -22.39
C ARG A 182 -22.48 -0.23 -21.38
N ASP A 183 -23.26 0.82 -21.55
CA ASP A 183 -23.33 1.96 -20.64
C ASP A 183 -23.73 1.52 -19.22
N ARG A 184 -24.69 0.62 -19.10
CA ARG A 184 -25.12 0.03 -17.83
C ARG A 184 -24.02 -0.78 -17.17
N GLU A 185 -23.31 -1.61 -17.94
CA GLU A 185 -22.17 -2.38 -17.45
C GLU A 185 -21.04 -1.47 -16.95
N TYR A 186 -20.66 -0.44 -17.71
CA TYR A 186 -19.62 0.50 -17.32
C TYR A 186 -19.99 1.27 -16.04
N LYS A 187 -21.22 1.76 -15.94
CA LYS A 187 -21.71 2.44 -14.72
C LYS A 187 -21.63 1.54 -13.50
N PHE A 188 -22.03 0.27 -13.64
CA PHE A 188 -21.92 -0.71 -12.55
C PHE A 188 -20.45 -0.97 -12.17
N VAL A 189 -19.58 -1.24 -13.14
CA VAL A 189 -18.16 -1.53 -12.90
C VAL A 189 -17.44 -0.34 -12.26
N TYR A 190 -17.65 0.88 -12.77
CA TYR A 190 -17.04 2.07 -12.17
C TYR A 190 -17.57 2.37 -10.77
N GLY A 191 -18.86 2.19 -10.55
CA GLY A 191 -19.45 2.32 -9.20
C GLY A 191 -18.81 1.35 -8.20
N LEU A 192 -18.59 0.10 -8.62
CA LEU A 192 -17.94 -0.91 -7.80
C LEU A 192 -16.45 -0.56 -7.53
N ILE A 193 -15.72 -0.12 -8.55
CA ILE A 193 -14.32 0.31 -8.42
C ILE A 193 -14.19 1.48 -7.44
N TYR A 194 -14.99 2.54 -7.61
CA TYR A 194 -14.92 3.71 -6.73
C TYR A 194 -15.38 3.40 -5.31
N GLY A 195 -16.44 2.60 -5.15
CA GLY A 195 -16.90 2.15 -3.83
C GLY A 195 -15.83 1.33 -3.10
N PHE A 196 -15.15 0.42 -3.82
CA PHE A 196 -14.05 -0.36 -3.28
C PHE A 196 -12.85 0.51 -2.89
N LEU A 197 -12.41 1.42 -3.76
CA LEU A 197 -11.30 2.33 -3.46
C LEU A 197 -11.62 3.24 -2.27
N LEU A 198 -12.84 3.80 -2.22
CA LEU A 198 -13.27 4.63 -1.12
C LEU A 198 -13.25 3.87 0.21
N SER A 199 -13.73 2.63 0.23
CA SER A 199 -13.70 1.79 1.43
C SER A 199 -12.27 1.52 1.91
N LEU A 200 -11.32 1.27 0.99
CA LEU A 200 -9.90 1.11 1.34
C LEU A 200 -9.27 2.41 1.86
N ILE A 201 -9.60 3.56 1.25
CA ILE A 201 -9.11 4.87 1.68
C ILE A 201 -9.59 5.17 3.11
N VAL A 202 -10.88 5.01 3.36
CA VAL A 202 -11.48 5.24 4.69
C VAL A 202 -10.87 4.28 5.72
N TYR A 203 -10.81 3.00 5.41
CA TYR A 203 -10.24 1.99 6.30
C TYR A 203 -8.78 2.31 6.68
N ASN A 204 -7.92 2.60 5.71
CA ASN A 204 -6.52 2.92 5.98
C ASN A 204 -6.35 4.27 6.69
N SER A 205 -7.21 5.25 6.41
CA SER A 205 -7.23 6.52 7.13
C SER A 205 -7.61 6.34 8.61
N MET A 206 -8.60 5.48 8.91
CA MET A 206 -8.95 5.14 10.28
C MET A 206 -7.81 4.41 11.00
N LEU A 207 -7.13 3.49 10.31
CA LEU A 207 -5.95 2.82 10.87
C LEU A 207 -4.81 3.82 11.16
N PHE A 208 -4.59 4.80 10.30
CA PHE A 208 -3.64 5.88 10.57
C PHE A 208 -4.01 6.68 11.83
N ILE A 209 -5.28 7.05 11.99
CA ILE A 209 -5.75 7.80 13.17
C ILE A 209 -5.53 7.00 14.45
N GLY A 210 -5.84 5.69 14.42
CA GLY A 210 -5.71 4.80 15.59
C GLY A 210 -4.27 4.42 15.93
N LEU A 211 -3.48 4.06 14.93
CA LEU A 211 -2.13 3.51 15.12
C LEU A 211 -1.01 4.55 14.97
N ARG A 212 -1.31 5.72 14.40
CA ARG A 212 -0.34 6.80 14.10
C ARG A 212 0.84 6.35 13.23
N GLU A 213 0.70 5.26 12.50
CA GLU A 213 1.74 4.72 11.62
C GLU A 213 1.69 5.40 10.25
N ARG A 214 2.77 6.11 9.87
CA ARG A 214 2.84 6.94 8.64
C ARG A 214 2.61 6.17 7.35
N SER A 215 2.91 4.87 7.33
CA SER A 215 2.71 4.04 6.14
C SER A 215 1.24 3.96 5.73
N TYR A 216 0.30 3.96 6.69
CA TYR A 216 -1.14 4.01 6.39
C TYR A 216 -1.57 5.35 5.78
N LEU A 217 -1.01 6.47 6.25
CA LEU A 217 -1.26 7.79 5.68
C LEU A 217 -0.79 7.87 4.22
N TYR A 218 0.45 7.48 3.96
CA TYR A 218 0.99 7.49 2.59
C TYR A 218 0.23 6.57 1.66
N TYR A 219 -0.25 5.43 2.17
CA TYR A 219 -1.08 4.52 1.38
C TYR A 219 -2.46 5.12 1.09
N SER A 220 -3.11 5.78 2.06
CA SER A 220 -4.38 6.48 1.84
C SER A 220 -4.25 7.60 0.81
N ILE A 221 -3.17 8.40 0.88
CA ILE A 221 -2.88 9.45 -0.11
C ILE A 221 -2.67 8.84 -1.50
N TYR A 222 -1.89 7.76 -1.60
CA TYR A 222 -1.66 7.03 -2.84
C TYR A 222 -2.97 6.55 -3.49
N LEU A 223 -3.86 5.92 -2.70
CA LEU A 223 -5.16 5.46 -3.19
C LEU A 223 -6.09 6.62 -3.57
N SER A 224 -6.08 7.71 -2.79
CA SER A 224 -6.90 8.90 -3.08
C SER A 224 -6.49 9.56 -4.39
N LEU A 225 -5.18 9.70 -4.62
CA LEU A 225 -4.65 10.25 -5.89
C LEU A 225 -4.91 9.32 -7.07
N PHE A 226 -4.85 8.00 -6.84
CA PHE A 226 -5.26 7.04 -7.87
C PHE A 226 -6.75 7.16 -8.22
N ALA A 227 -7.62 7.25 -7.21
CA ALA A 227 -9.06 7.41 -7.42
C ALA A 227 -9.36 8.71 -8.19
N LEU A 228 -8.70 9.82 -7.82
CA LEU A 228 -8.83 11.11 -8.50
C LEU A 228 -8.33 11.05 -9.94
N LEU A 229 -7.14 10.45 -10.16
CA LEU A 229 -6.59 10.24 -11.51
C LEU A 229 -7.54 9.41 -12.38
N ASN A 230 -8.08 8.32 -11.83
CA ASN A 230 -9.04 7.48 -12.56
C ASN A 230 -10.35 8.23 -12.85
N PHE A 231 -10.81 9.06 -11.91
CA PHE A 231 -12.00 9.90 -12.06
C PHE A 231 -11.83 10.93 -13.18
N ALA A 232 -10.66 11.55 -13.28
CA ALA A 232 -10.30 12.44 -14.39
C ALA A 232 -10.17 11.68 -15.71
N TYR A 233 -9.36 10.61 -15.73
CA TYR A 233 -9.06 9.81 -16.92
C TYR A 233 -10.30 9.16 -17.55
N SER A 234 -11.26 8.72 -16.73
CA SER A 234 -12.51 8.12 -17.20
C SER A 234 -13.56 9.14 -17.67
N GLY A 235 -13.28 10.44 -17.57
CA GLY A 235 -14.18 11.53 -17.96
C GLY A 235 -15.28 11.86 -16.95
N HIS A 236 -15.38 11.15 -15.80
CA HIS A 236 -16.37 11.47 -14.78
C HIS A 236 -16.17 12.88 -14.21
N GLY A 237 -14.92 13.26 -13.97
CA GLY A 237 -14.57 14.59 -13.48
C GLY A 237 -15.02 15.70 -14.42
N PHE A 238 -14.71 15.56 -15.71
CA PHE A 238 -15.09 16.55 -16.73
C PHE A 238 -16.61 16.59 -16.94
N ALA A 239 -17.28 15.44 -16.99
CA ALA A 239 -18.73 15.40 -17.19
C ALA A 239 -19.56 15.91 -16.00
N TRP A 240 -19.05 15.79 -14.73
CA TRP A 240 -19.87 16.04 -13.55
C TRP A 240 -19.40 17.20 -12.67
N VAL A 241 -18.10 17.53 -12.67
CA VAL A 241 -17.54 18.46 -11.69
C VAL A 241 -16.97 19.73 -12.31
N TRP A 242 -16.21 19.62 -13.41
CA TRP A 242 -15.53 20.76 -14.04
C TRP A 242 -15.78 20.88 -15.55
N MET A 243 -17.03 20.60 -15.99
CA MET A 243 -17.41 20.53 -17.41
C MET A 243 -17.12 21.80 -18.23
N ASP A 244 -17.06 22.96 -17.58
CA ASP A 244 -16.77 24.25 -18.23
C ASP A 244 -15.30 24.66 -18.11
N ASN A 245 -14.50 23.91 -17.35
CA ASN A 245 -13.07 24.22 -17.13
C ASN A 245 -12.18 23.32 -17.99
N THR A 246 -12.11 23.62 -19.27
CA THR A 246 -11.27 22.90 -20.23
C THR A 246 -9.77 23.01 -19.90
N GLY A 247 -9.33 24.17 -19.33
CA GLY A 247 -7.95 24.35 -18.89
C GLY A 247 -7.55 23.39 -17.76
N LEU A 248 -8.46 23.10 -16.82
CA LEU A 248 -8.22 22.08 -15.81
C LEU A 248 -8.19 20.70 -16.44
N GLN A 249 -9.13 20.42 -17.35
CA GLN A 249 -9.24 19.11 -18.03
C GLN A 249 -7.96 18.75 -18.79
N SER A 250 -7.37 19.66 -19.53
CA SER A 250 -6.17 19.41 -20.34
C SER A 250 -4.92 19.05 -19.52
N HIS A 251 -4.85 19.42 -18.24
CA HIS A 251 -3.66 19.22 -17.41
C HIS A 251 -3.86 18.22 -16.24
N ILE A 252 -5.10 18.02 -15.78
CA ILE A 252 -5.37 17.28 -14.53
C ILE A 252 -4.92 15.82 -14.58
N ILE A 253 -5.01 15.17 -15.75
CA ILE A 253 -4.57 13.79 -15.95
C ILE A 253 -3.06 13.71 -15.80
N LEU A 254 -2.31 14.59 -16.48
CA LEU A 254 -0.84 14.62 -16.49
C LEU A 254 -0.29 14.96 -15.10
N ILE A 255 -0.86 15.97 -14.44
CA ILE A 255 -0.54 16.32 -13.04
C ILE A 255 -0.86 15.15 -12.11
N GLY A 256 -2.03 14.52 -12.28
CA GLY A 256 -2.48 13.38 -11.51
C GLY A 256 -1.53 12.18 -11.62
N MET A 257 -0.98 11.91 -12.81
CA MET A 257 0.01 10.85 -13.03
C MET A 257 1.29 11.08 -12.22
N LEU A 258 1.79 12.32 -12.18
CA LEU A 258 2.97 12.65 -11.39
C LEU A 258 2.70 12.55 -9.88
N LEU A 259 1.60 13.11 -9.41
CA LEU A 259 1.24 13.07 -7.98
C LEU A 259 1.00 11.65 -7.49
N PHE A 260 0.29 10.84 -8.28
CA PHE A 260 0.07 9.43 -7.99
C PHE A 260 1.38 8.66 -7.90
N GLY A 261 2.27 8.81 -8.88
CA GLY A 261 3.56 8.15 -8.88
C GLY A 261 4.46 8.59 -7.73
N ALA A 262 4.51 9.90 -7.42
CA ALA A 262 5.25 10.43 -6.28
C ALA A 262 4.72 9.89 -4.94
N ALA A 263 3.40 9.85 -4.74
CA ALA A 263 2.80 9.26 -3.55
C ALA A 263 3.08 7.75 -3.43
N GLY A 264 3.08 7.02 -4.55
CA GLY A 264 3.46 5.61 -4.59
C GLY A 264 4.91 5.38 -4.17
N LEU A 265 5.85 6.22 -4.63
CA LEU A 265 7.25 6.18 -4.21
C LEU A 265 7.42 6.52 -2.72
N LEU A 266 6.67 7.49 -2.19
CA LEU A 266 6.65 7.82 -0.76
C LEU A 266 6.12 6.64 0.07
N PHE A 267 5.02 6.03 -0.36
CA PHE A 267 4.49 4.82 0.28
C PHE A 267 5.51 3.69 0.28
N ALA A 268 6.08 3.35 -0.89
CA ALA A 268 7.08 2.29 -1.02
C ALA A 268 8.31 2.55 -0.15
N SER A 269 8.78 3.81 -0.09
CA SER A 269 9.93 4.20 0.72
C SER A 269 9.68 4.00 2.22
N SER A 270 8.49 4.33 2.70
CA SER A 270 8.07 4.12 4.09
C SER A 270 7.84 2.64 4.38
N PHE A 271 7.15 1.94 3.48
CA PHE A 271 6.86 0.51 3.63
C PHE A 271 8.13 -0.34 3.69
N LEU A 272 9.11 -0.08 2.83
CA LEU A 272 10.38 -0.82 2.75
C LEU A 272 11.48 -0.25 3.67
N ALA A 273 11.20 0.77 4.46
CA ALA A 273 12.16 1.46 5.32
C ALA A 273 13.46 1.83 4.55
N LEU A 274 13.32 2.40 3.33
CA LEU A 274 14.47 2.69 2.45
C LEU A 274 15.46 3.69 3.07
N ALA A 275 15.03 4.51 4.02
CA ALA A 275 15.92 5.43 4.73
C ALA A 275 17.02 4.68 5.48
N GLU A 276 16.72 3.51 6.02
CA GLU A 276 17.62 2.68 6.80
C GLU A 276 18.41 1.69 5.93
N HIS A 277 17.70 1.03 4.97
CA HIS A 277 18.28 -0.07 4.21
C HIS A 277 18.93 0.35 2.89
N ALA A 278 18.46 1.44 2.25
CA ALA A 278 18.93 1.88 0.94
C ALA A 278 18.86 3.42 0.75
N PRO A 279 19.60 4.21 1.54
CA PRO A 279 19.50 5.68 1.52
C PRO A 279 19.89 6.31 0.18
N LYS A 280 20.78 5.66 -0.60
CA LYS A 280 21.14 6.10 -1.96
C LYS A 280 19.97 5.95 -2.92
N ALA A 281 19.26 4.82 -2.89
CA ALA A 281 18.07 4.60 -3.70
C ALA A 281 16.97 5.60 -3.34
N LEU A 282 16.73 5.86 -2.06
CA LEU A 282 15.76 6.85 -1.60
C LEU A 282 16.09 8.26 -2.12
N ARG A 283 17.36 8.67 -2.10
CA ARG A 283 17.78 9.97 -2.64
C ARG A 283 17.54 10.07 -4.14
N LEU A 284 17.86 9.00 -4.89
CA LEU A 284 17.64 8.95 -6.33
C LEU A 284 16.14 9.07 -6.65
N LEU A 285 15.26 8.30 -5.97
CA LEU A 285 13.82 8.33 -6.19
C LEU A 285 13.22 9.72 -5.90
N LYS A 286 13.65 10.35 -4.79
CA LYS A 286 13.22 11.72 -4.45
C LYS A 286 13.71 12.74 -5.48
N ALA A 287 14.94 12.63 -5.94
CA ALA A 287 15.49 13.52 -6.95
C ALA A 287 14.76 13.36 -8.29
N THR A 288 14.46 12.13 -8.71
CA THR A 288 13.69 11.86 -9.93
C THR A 288 12.29 12.45 -9.84
N ALA A 289 11.57 12.24 -8.73
CA ALA A 289 10.25 12.81 -8.52
C ALA A 289 10.29 14.35 -8.52
N ALA A 290 11.23 14.97 -7.81
CA ALA A 290 11.39 16.42 -7.77
C ALA A 290 11.73 17.00 -9.17
N LEU A 291 12.66 16.36 -9.87
CA LEU A 291 13.04 16.78 -11.24
C LEU A 291 11.85 16.70 -12.20
N SER A 292 11.05 15.64 -12.13
CA SER A 292 9.87 15.49 -12.99
C SER A 292 8.81 16.56 -12.68
N VAL A 293 8.60 16.90 -11.40
CA VAL A 293 7.68 17.99 -11.01
C VAL A 293 8.20 19.34 -11.52
N ILE A 294 9.49 19.63 -11.34
CA ILE A 294 10.09 20.87 -11.85
C ILE A 294 9.96 20.95 -13.38
N ALA A 295 10.29 19.87 -14.08
CA ALA A 295 10.18 19.82 -15.54
C ALA A 295 8.73 20.03 -16.03
N LEU A 296 7.74 19.42 -15.33
CA LEU A 296 6.32 19.63 -15.65
C LEU A 296 5.92 21.09 -15.42
N VAL A 297 6.29 21.70 -14.29
CA VAL A 297 5.98 23.10 -14.00
C VAL A 297 6.60 24.03 -15.06
N ILE A 298 7.84 23.79 -15.47
CA ILE A 298 8.48 24.57 -16.54
C ILE A 298 7.73 24.39 -17.86
N SER A 299 7.34 23.16 -18.20
CA SER A 299 6.59 22.87 -19.44
C SER A 299 5.22 23.56 -19.45
N LEU A 300 4.50 23.55 -18.32
CA LEU A 300 3.24 24.29 -18.15
C LEU A 300 3.43 25.79 -18.35
N LEU A 301 4.47 26.38 -17.77
CA LEU A 301 4.76 27.82 -17.91
C LEU A 301 5.16 28.20 -19.35
N LEU A 302 5.78 27.28 -20.07
CA LEU A 302 6.18 27.47 -21.47
C LEU A 302 5.08 27.08 -22.47
N HIS A 303 3.92 26.61 -21.98
CA HIS A 303 2.78 26.16 -22.80
C HIS A 303 3.19 25.09 -23.86
N GLN A 304 3.91 24.05 -23.38
CA GLN A 304 4.41 22.97 -24.22
C GLN A 304 3.68 21.65 -23.96
N PRO A 305 2.45 21.44 -24.44
CA PRO A 305 1.60 20.31 -24.06
C PRO A 305 2.20 18.94 -24.41
N VAL A 306 2.92 18.84 -25.56
CA VAL A 306 3.61 17.60 -25.94
C VAL A 306 4.71 17.25 -24.92
N ALA A 307 5.46 18.26 -24.44
CA ALA A 307 6.49 18.03 -23.42
C ALA A 307 5.87 17.63 -22.08
N GLU A 308 4.73 18.22 -21.70
CA GLU A 308 3.97 17.84 -20.51
C GLU A 308 3.57 16.36 -20.53
N ALA A 309 2.99 15.90 -21.64
CA ALA A 309 2.62 14.52 -21.84
C ALA A 309 3.85 13.59 -21.76
N LEU A 310 4.92 13.91 -22.47
CA LEU A 310 6.16 13.11 -22.44
C LEU A 310 6.74 12.99 -21.04
N ILE A 311 6.80 14.09 -20.27
CA ILE A 311 7.28 14.10 -18.88
C ILE A 311 6.44 13.18 -18.02
N ALA A 312 5.10 13.27 -18.09
CA ALA A 312 4.19 12.46 -17.33
C ALA A 312 4.31 10.96 -17.65
N PHE A 313 4.40 10.60 -18.93
CA PHE A 313 4.55 9.21 -19.37
C PHE A 313 5.92 8.62 -19.01
N ILE A 314 7.01 9.38 -19.22
CA ILE A 314 8.36 8.95 -18.85
C ILE A 314 8.44 8.74 -17.33
N PHE A 315 7.90 9.67 -16.53
CA PHE A 315 7.86 9.52 -15.08
C PHE A 315 7.05 8.30 -14.65
N SER A 316 5.90 8.05 -15.28
CA SER A 316 5.06 6.87 -14.99
C SER A 316 5.79 5.56 -15.33
N LEU A 317 6.59 5.53 -16.40
CA LEU A 317 7.46 4.39 -16.72
C LEU A 317 8.54 4.19 -15.65
N ILE A 318 9.24 5.26 -15.26
CA ILE A 318 10.26 5.23 -14.21
C ILE A 318 9.64 4.78 -12.88
N PHE A 319 8.47 5.30 -12.53
CA PHE A 319 7.72 4.87 -11.35
C PHE A 319 7.42 3.37 -11.38
N THR A 320 6.87 2.87 -12.47
CA THR A 320 6.51 1.45 -12.64
C THR A 320 7.74 0.54 -12.52
N VAL A 321 8.83 0.88 -13.20
CA VAL A 321 10.09 0.13 -13.13
C VAL A 321 10.68 0.18 -11.72
N SER A 322 10.65 1.35 -11.07
CA SER A 322 11.14 1.52 -9.70
C SER A 322 10.36 0.67 -8.70
N MET A 323 9.02 0.64 -8.80
CA MET A 323 8.17 -0.20 -7.94
C MET A 323 8.51 -1.69 -8.10
N ALA A 324 8.76 -2.14 -9.33
CA ALA A 324 9.17 -3.51 -9.60
C ALA A 324 10.55 -3.85 -9.02
N LEU A 325 11.55 -3.00 -9.25
CA LEU A 325 12.90 -3.18 -8.71
C LEU A 325 12.89 -3.19 -7.18
N LEU A 326 12.14 -2.28 -6.55
CA LEU A 326 11.95 -2.28 -5.11
C LEU A 326 11.26 -3.57 -4.62
N GLY A 327 10.29 -4.09 -5.37
CA GLY A 327 9.67 -5.39 -5.10
C GLY A 327 10.71 -6.52 -5.11
N LEU A 328 11.67 -6.51 -6.03
CA LEU A 328 12.73 -7.52 -6.09
C LEU A 328 13.70 -7.44 -4.90
N THR A 329 13.96 -6.25 -4.34
CA THR A 329 14.83 -6.13 -3.15
C THR A 329 14.28 -6.90 -1.95
N THR A 330 12.95 -7.07 -1.86
CA THR A 330 12.29 -7.84 -0.79
C THR A 330 12.55 -9.35 -0.87
N LEU A 331 13.16 -9.86 -1.96
CA LEU A 331 13.57 -11.27 -2.09
C LEU A 331 14.58 -11.68 -1.02
N ARG A 332 15.49 -10.78 -0.65
CA ARG A 332 16.52 -11.01 0.36
C ARG A 332 15.97 -10.95 1.78
N GLN A 333 14.87 -10.26 1.97
CA GLN A 333 14.18 -10.17 3.26
C GLN A 333 13.13 -11.28 3.33
N ARG A 334 13.30 -12.27 4.20
CA ARG A 334 12.38 -13.41 4.37
C ARG A 334 11.02 -13.01 5.01
N GLN A 335 10.69 -11.72 5.05
CA GLN A 335 9.47 -11.20 5.65
C GLN A 335 8.23 -11.53 4.79
N VAL A 336 7.17 -11.96 5.44
CA VAL A 336 5.89 -12.29 4.79
C VAL A 336 5.30 -11.06 4.07
N ALA A 337 5.34 -9.90 4.71
CA ALA A 337 4.87 -8.64 4.14
C ALA A 337 5.56 -8.28 2.81
N GLY A 338 6.87 -8.54 2.68
CA GLY A 338 7.62 -8.32 1.45
C GLY A 338 7.17 -9.21 0.28
N ARG A 339 6.71 -10.44 0.56
CA ARG A 339 6.14 -11.32 -0.48
C ARG A 339 4.84 -10.76 -1.05
N TYR A 340 3.94 -10.28 -0.20
CA TYR A 340 2.69 -9.67 -0.65
C TYR A 340 2.92 -8.37 -1.41
N TYR A 341 3.85 -7.52 -0.97
CA TYR A 341 4.25 -6.30 -1.69
C TYR A 341 4.71 -6.63 -3.12
N ARG A 342 5.56 -7.64 -3.28
CA ARG A 342 6.09 -8.07 -4.58
C ARG A 342 5.00 -8.62 -5.50
N ILE A 343 4.11 -9.49 -4.98
CA ILE A 343 3.00 -10.02 -5.77
C ILE A 343 2.07 -8.87 -6.19
N ALA A 344 1.79 -7.92 -5.29
CA ALA A 344 0.98 -6.75 -5.57
C ALA A 344 1.54 -5.92 -6.74
N THR A 345 2.83 -5.57 -6.69
CA THR A 345 3.47 -4.79 -7.75
C THR A 345 3.49 -5.54 -9.09
N LEU A 346 3.71 -6.86 -9.07
CA LEU A 346 3.64 -7.70 -10.27
C LEU A 346 2.24 -7.76 -10.87
N CYS A 347 1.19 -7.84 -10.06
CA CYS A 347 -0.20 -7.82 -10.54
C CYS A 347 -0.52 -6.50 -11.26
N GLY A 348 -0.14 -5.37 -10.68
CA GLY A 348 -0.35 -4.05 -11.30
C GLY A 348 0.40 -3.91 -12.62
N MET A 349 1.68 -4.31 -12.66
CA MET A 349 2.49 -4.30 -13.87
C MET A 349 1.93 -5.21 -14.97
N LEU A 350 1.55 -6.43 -14.63
CA LEU A 350 1.00 -7.40 -15.58
C LEU A 350 -0.29 -6.86 -16.21
N GLY A 351 -1.18 -6.28 -15.39
CA GLY A 351 -2.38 -5.63 -15.89
C GLY A 351 -2.07 -4.49 -16.88
N ALA A 352 -1.11 -3.63 -16.54
CA ALA A 352 -0.69 -2.53 -17.41
C ALA A 352 -0.07 -3.04 -18.72
N VAL A 353 0.81 -4.04 -18.66
CA VAL A 353 1.44 -4.64 -19.85
C VAL A 353 0.40 -5.28 -20.78
N ILE A 354 -0.54 -6.07 -20.24
CA ILE A 354 -1.60 -6.69 -21.05
C ILE A 354 -2.44 -5.62 -21.76
N SER A 355 -2.90 -4.58 -21.04
CA SER A 355 -3.67 -3.50 -21.66
C SER A 355 -2.87 -2.76 -22.72
N THR A 356 -1.61 -2.45 -22.48
CA THR A 356 -0.74 -1.76 -23.45
C THR A 356 -0.52 -2.60 -24.70
N LEU A 357 -0.22 -3.89 -24.57
CA LEU A 357 -0.03 -4.80 -25.71
C LEU A 357 -1.34 -4.99 -26.51
N THR A 358 -2.50 -4.91 -25.85
CA THR A 358 -3.81 -4.93 -26.52
C THR A 358 -4.02 -3.66 -27.35
N VAL A 359 -3.67 -2.49 -26.80
CA VAL A 359 -3.74 -1.20 -27.53
C VAL A 359 -2.79 -1.18 -28.72
N TRP A 360 -1.60 -1.77 -28.60
CA TRP A 360 -0.63 -1.87 -29.69
C TRP A 360 -0.99 -2.96 -30.73
N GLY A 361 -2.06 -3.74 -30.48
CA GLY A 361 -2.51 -4.80 -31.39
C GLY A 361 -1.67 -6.08 -31.33
N ALA A 362 -0.75 -6.21 -30.37
CA ALA A 362 0.04 -7.42 -30.14
C ALA A 362 -0.79 -8.53 -29.46
N LEU A 363 -1.83 -8.16 -28.71
CA LEU A 363 -2.83 -9.06 -28.15
C LEU A 363 -4.20 -8.81 -28.77
N PRO A 364 -5.08 -9.83 -28.86
CA PRO A 364 -6.44 -9.66 -29.35
C PRO A 364 -7.19 -8.61 -28.51
N PHE A 365 -7.95 -7.74 -29.19
CA PHE A 365 -8.84 -6.83 -28.50
C PHE A 365 -10.01 -7.62 -27.90
N THR A 366 -10.05 -7.68 -26.58
CA THR A 366 -11.17 -8.18 -25.78
C THR A 366 -11.41 -7.20 -24.64
N GLY A 367 -12.64 -7.14 -24.13
CA GLY A 367 -12.96 -6.31 -22.95
C GLY A 367 -12.07 -6.63 -21.73
N TRP A 368 -11.69 -7.89 -21.55
CA TRP A 368 -10.80 -8.35 -20.49
C TRP A 368 -9.36 -7.86 -20.66
N ASN A 369 -8.79 -8.03 -21.87
CA ASN A 369 -7.43 -7.60 -22.14
C ASN A 369 -7.28 -6.08 -22.06
N TYR A 370 -8.24 -5.35 -22.66
CA TYR A 370 -8.26 -3.88 -22.58
C TYR A 370 -8.47 -3.38 -21.14
N GLY A 371 -9.32 -4.06 -20.36
CA GLY A 371 -9.60 -3.75 -18.96
C GLY A 371 -8.60 -4.33 -17.94
N ALA A 372 -7.58 -5.07 -18.38
CA ALA A 372 -6.67 -5.79 -17.48
C ALA A 372 -5.95 -4.89 -16.47
N VAL A 373 -5.64 -3.64 -16.84
CA VAL A 373 -5.05 -2.65 -15.93
C VAL A 373 -5.95 -2.36 -14.73
N LYS A 374 -7.27 -2.29 -14.90
CA LYS A 374 -8.23 -2.04 -13.82
C LYS A 374 -8.23 -3.19 -12.81
N ILE A 375 -8.23 -4.43 -13.32
CA ILE A 375 -8.16 -5.65 -12.49
C ILE A 375 -6.82 -5.71 -11.75
N GLY A 376 -5.72 -5.48 -12.47
CA GLY A 376 -4.36 -5.46 -11.89
C GLY A 376 -4.23 -4.48 -10.73
N ILE A 377 -4.81 -3.29 -10.85
CA ILE A 377 -4.77 -2.26 -9.81
C ILE A 377 -5.64 -2.62 -8.61
N ILE A 378 -6.82 -3.19 -8.80
CA ILE A 378 -7.66 -3.67 -7.68
C ILE A 378 -6.92 -4.75 -6.87
N LEU A 379 -6.32 -5.73 -7.56
CA LEU A 379 -5.51 -6.76 -6.93
C LEU A 379 -4.29 -6.16 -6.21
N GLN A 380 -3.59 -5.24 -6.86
CA GLN A 380 -2.46 -4.53 -6.27
C GLN A 380 -2.87 -3.79 -4.99
N ALA A 381 -3.95 -3.01 -5.03
CA ALA A 381 -4.46 -2.28 -3.88
C ALA A 381 -4.81 -3.21 -2.73
N THR A 382 -5.52 -4.30 -2.99
CA THR A 382 -5.88 -5.28 -1.96
C THR A 382 -4.65 -5.92 -1.32
N LEU A 383 -3.70 -6.37 -2.14
CA LEU A 383 -2.49 -7.03 -1.66
C LEU A 383 -1.55 -6.09 -0.91
N LEU A 384 -1.48 -4.81 -1.31
CA LEU A 384 -0.70 -3.80 -0.58
C LEU A 384 -1.32 -3.48 0.80
N ALA A 385 -2.66 -3.41 0.90
CA ALA A 385 -3.34 -3.24 2.17
C ALA A 385 -3.05 -4.42 3.11
N LEU A 386 -3.11 -5.65 2.59
CA LEU A 386 -2.77 -6.85 3.34
C LEU A 386 -1.29 -6.86 3.77
N ALA A 387 -0.38 -6.54 2.85
CA ALA A 387 1.05 -6.44 3.15
C ALA A 387 1.34 -5.43 4.29
N LEU A 388 0.68 -4.28 4.25
CA LEU A 388 0.81 -3.24 5.27
C LEU A 388 0.29 -3.71 6.63
N SER A 389 -0.88 -4.35 6.66
CA SER A 389 -1.46 -4.92 7.89
C SER A 389 -0.53 -5.97 8.52
N LEU A 390 0.04 -6.87 7.71
CA LEU A 390 0.97 -7.89 8.19
C LEU A 390 2.27 -7.30 8.73
N LYS A 391 2.81 -6.27 8.06
CA LYS A 391 4.02 -5.56 8.52
C LYS A 391 3.81 -4.93 9.90
N VAL A 392 2.71 -4.20 10.08
CA VAL A 392 2.43 -3.52 11.35
C VAL A 392 2.20 -4.52 12.47
N ARG A 393 1.47 -5.62 12.22
CA ARG A 393 1.33 -6.72 13.20
C ARG A 393 2.67 -7.30 13.63
N GLN A 394 3.58 -7.52 12.68
CA GLN A 394 4.91 -8.03 12.99
C GLN A 394 5.70 -7.04 13.86
N GLN A 395 5.71 -5.75 13.50
CA GLN A 395 6.39 -4.71 14.28
C GLN A 395 5.84 -4.59 15.69
N GLN A 396 4.52 -4.69 15.87
CA GLN A 396 3.89 -4.67 17.20
C GLN A 396 4.29 -5.90 18.04
N ALA A 397 4.33 -7.09 17.41
CA ALA A 397 4.77 -8.31 18.10
C ALA A 397 6.24 -8.23 18.53
N GLU A 398 7.12 -7.74 17.65
CA GLU A 398 8.55 -7.52 17.94
C GLU A 398 8.73 -6.51 19.09
N LYS A 399 7.97 -5.40 19.06
CA LYS A 399 7.99 -4.39 20.12
C LYS A 399 7.55 -4.96 21.46
N LEU A 400 6.44 -5.71 21.50
CA LEU A 400 5.93 -6.35 22.71
C LEU A 400 6.94 -7.37 23.27
N LEU A 401 7.58 -8.14 22.39
CA LEU A 401 8.64 -9.08 22.81
C LEU A 401 9.83 -8.34 23.41
N ALA A 402 10.27 -7.26 22.76
CA ALA A 402 11.37 -6.43 23.27
C ALA A 402 11.02 -5.79 24.63
N GLU A 403 9.78 -5.32 24.81
CA GLU A 403 9.29 -4.79 26.10
C GLU A 403 9.31 -5.87 27.19
N ARG A 404 8.84 -7.10 26.91
CA ARG A 404 8.90 -8.22 27.85
C ARG A 404 10.33 -8.60 28.22
N LEU A 405 11.24 -8.66 27.23
CA LEU A 405 12.65 -8.95 27.50
C LEU A 405 13.31 -7.84 28.33
N ALA A 406 12.85 -6.59 28.21
CA ALA A 406 13.32 -5.48 29.03
C ALA A 406 12.75 -5.42 30.45
N GLU A 407 11.73 -6.25 30.79
CA GLU A 407 11.13 -6.34 32.12
C GLU A 407 11.76 -7.41 33.01
N CYS A 408 12.49 -8.37 32.42
CA CYS A 408 13.13 -9.45 33.17
C CYS A 408 14.63 -9.23 33.31
N ASP A 409 15.22 -9.77 34.38
CA ASP A 409 16.66 -9.88 34.55
C ASP A 409 17.19 -11.05 33.70
N PRO A 410 18.21 -10.81 32.84
CA PRO A 410 18.68 -11.82 31.88
C PRO A 410 19.35 -13.02 32.54
N LEU A 411 19.91 -12.88 33.77
CA LEU A 411 20.58 -13.96 34.46
C LEU A 411 19.59 -14.88 35.19
N THR A 412 18.60 -14.29 35.86
CA THR A 412 17.72 -14.98 36.77
C THR A 412 16.32 -15.27 36.22
N ALA A 413 15.96 -14.63 35.10
CA ALA A 413 14.62 -14.65 34.50
C ALA A 413 13.49 -14.11 35.40
N LEU A 414 13.78 -13.64 36.63
CA LEU A 414 12.85 -12.90 37.46
C LEU A 414 12.62 -11.49 36.88
N LEU A 415 11.60 -10.79 37.38
CA LEU A 415 11.44 -9.38 37.05
C LEU A 415 12.69 -8.59 37.44
N ASN A 416 13.09 -7.66 36.63
CA ASN A 416 14.04 -6.63 37.03
C ASN A 416 13.30 -5.49 37.77
N ARG A 417 14.03 -4.52 38.29
CA ARG A 417 13.45 -3.38 39.01
C ARG A 417 12.39 -2.63 38.22
N ARG A 418 12.57 -2.49 36.89
CA ARG A 418 11.61 -1.82 35.99
C ARG A 418 10.33 -2.65 35.84
N GLY A 419 10.48 -3.94 35.55
CA GLY A 419 9.35 -4.87 35.41
C GLY A 419 8.56 -4.98 36.70
N PHE A 420 9.24 -5.07 37.86
CA PHE A 420 8.60 -5.06 39.16
C PHE A 420 7.74 -3.82 39.39
N ASN A 421 8.29 -2.62 39.19
CA ASN A 421 7.56 -1.36 39.41
C ASN A 421 6.32 -1.27 38.52
N GLN A 422 6.42 -1.73 37.29
CA GLN A 422 5.32 -1.70 36.32
C GLN A 422 4.18 -2.65 36.73
N GLN A 423 4.52 -3.88 37.18
CA GLN A 423 3.53 -4.88 37.56
C GLN A 423 3.02 -4.67 38.99
N ALA A 424 3.79 -4.07 39.88
CA ALA A 424 3.38 -3.78 41.25
C ALA A 424 2.33 -2.65 41.34
N ALA A 425 2.37 -1.66 40.43
CA ALA A 425 1.48 -0.49 40.49
C ALA A 425 -0.02 -0.85 40.48
N PRO A 426 -0.54 -1.72 39.59
CA PRO A 426 -1.94 -2.14 39.59
C PRO A 426 -2.30 -2.96 40.85
N LEU A 427 -1.39 -3.83 41.35
CA LEU A 427 -1.61 -4.62 42.56
C LEU A 427 -1.68 -3.71 43.76
N TRP A 428 -0.81 -2.72 43.88
CA TRP A 428 -0.83 -1.70 44.90
C TRP A 428 -2.16 -0.94 44.91
N SER A 429 -2.59 -0.43 43.77
CA SER A 429 -3.85 0.31 43.63
C SER A 429 -5.08 -0.53 44.00
N THR A 430 -5.06 -1.82 43.62
CA THR A 430 -6.14 -2.76 43.94
C THR A 430 -6.17 -3.07 45.44
N SER A 431 -5.01 -3.29 46.07
CA SER A 431 -4.90 -3.52 47.51
C SER A 431 -5.40 -2.31 48.33
N LEU A 432 -5.05 -1.07 47.90
CA LEU A 432 -5.53 0.15 48.54
C LEU A 432 -7.07 0.26 48.46
N ARG A 433 -7.62 0.11 47.25
CA ARG A 433 -9.06 0.26 47.02
C ARG A 433 -9.89 -0.77 47.78
N ASN A 434 -9.40 -2.01 47.85
CA ASN A 434 -10.12 -3.12 48.46
C ASN A 434 -9.76 -3.33 49.94
N GLN A 435 -8.86 -2.51 50.52
CA GLN A 435 -8.34 -2.62 51.88
C GLN A 435 -7.84 -4.02 52.23
N ARG A 436 -7.27 -4.72 51.23
CA ARG A 436 -6.71 -6.06 51.44
C ARG A 436 -5.24 -5.96 51.85
N PRO A 437 -4.75 -6.89 52.72
CA PRO A 437 -3.36 -6.89 53.12
C PRO A 437 -2.45 -7.08 51.92
N LEU A 438 -1.31 -6.42 51.93
CA LEU A 438 -0.25 -6.56 50.94
C LEU A 438 1.07 -6.47 51.67
N SER A 439 1.91 -7.48 51.50
CA SER A 439 3.21 -7.57 52.17
C SER A 439 4.34 -7.57 51.17
N LEU A 440 5.51 -7.18 51.62
CA LEU A 440 6.73 -7.12 50.83
C LEU A 440 7.88 -7.76 51.60
N ILE A 441 8.69 -8.56 50.90
CA ILE A 441 9.90 -9.17 51.42
C ILE A 441 11.08 -8.63 50.63
N MET A 442 12.04 -7.99 51.29
CA MET A 442 13.35 -7.67 50.73
C MET A 442 14.34 -8.73 51.23
N LEU A 443 15.04 -9.38 50.30
CA LEU A 443 15.98 -10.47 50.58
C LEU A 443 17.33 -10.14 49.96
N ASP A 444 18.40 -10.46 50.68
CA ASP A 444 19.77 -10.29 50.21
C ASP A 444 20.63 -11.49 50.64
N LEU A 445 21.51 -11.95 49.74
CA LEU A 445 22.42 -13.06 49.97
C LEU A 445 23.59 -12.61 50.86
N ASP A 446 23.72 -13.24 52.01
CA ASP A 446 24.78 -12.90 52.94
C ASP A 446 26.17 -13.25 52.38
N HIS A 447 27.10 -12.33 52.54
CA HIS A 447 28.51 -12.50 52.11
C HIS A 447 28.70 -12.85 50.63
N PHE A 448 27.80 -12.46 49.75
CA PHE A 448 27.84 -12.80 48.31
C PHE A 448 29.11 -12.28 47.63
N LYS A 449 29.60 -11.08 48.00
CA LYS A 449 30.87 -10.59 47.51
C LYS A 449 32.04 -11.52 47.84
N GLY A 450 32.12 -12.03 49.10
CA GLY A 450 33.11 -13.02 49.50
C GLY A 450 33.03 -14.32 48.73
N LEU A 451 31.80 -14.75 48.39
CA LEU A 451 31.55 -15.91 47.51
C LEU A 451 32.17 -15.70 46.12
N ASN A 452 31.94 -14.53 45.53
CA ASN A 452 32.52 -14.18 44.21
C ASN A 452 34.05 -14.08 44.27
N ASP A 453 34.57 -13.47 45.30
CA ASP A 453 36.01 -13.31 45.48
C ASP A 453 36.74 -14.67 45.66
N GLN A 454 36.04 -15.66 46.28
CA GLN A 454 36.61 -16.96 46.57
C GLN A 454 36.41 -17.97 45.39
N TYR A 455 35.26 -17.96 44.72
CA TYR A 455 34.88 -19.01 43.74
C TYR A 455 34.67 -18.48 42.33
N GLY A 456 34.81 -17.18 42.13
CA GLY A 456 34.65 -16.52 40.82
C GLY A 456 33.18 -16.14 40.54
N HIS A 457 33.00 -15.20 39.59
CA HIS A 457 31.71 -14.66 39.19
C HIS A 457 30.77 -15.70 38.62
N ASP A 458 31.28 -16.65 37.83
CA ASP A 458 30.46 -17.71 37.23
C ASP A 458 29.77 -18.57 38.30
N PHE A 459 30.43 -18.80 39.47
CA PHE A 459 29.82 -19.51 40.57
C PHE A 459 28.79 -18.65 41.30
N GLY A 460 29.05 -17.37 41.45
CA GLY A 460 28.06 -16.42 41.95
C GLY A 460 26.81 -16.36 41.11
N ASP A 461 26.96 -16.38 39.78
CA ASP A 461 25.84 -16.43 38.85
C ASP A 461 25.00 -17.71 39.00
N GLN A 462 25.64 -18.87 39.22
CA GLN A 462 24.93 -20.13 39.53
C GLN A 462 24.17 -20.01 40.86
N ALA A 463 24.76 -19.39 41.87
CA ALA A 463 24.07 -19.16 43.15
C ALA A 463 22.84 -18.26 42.96
N LEU A 464 22.94 -17.18 42.24
CA LEU A 464 21.82 -16.28 41.90
C LEU A 464 20.70 -17.00 41.12
N GLN A 465 21.06 -17.82 40.15
CA GLN A 465 20.09 -18.62 39.40
C GLN A 465 19.37 -19.67 40.26
N ALA A 466 20.10 -20.34 41.14
CA ALA A 466 19.53 -21.32 42.05
C ALA A 466 18.52 -20.66 43.04
N VAL A 467 18.89 -19.50 43.59
CA VAL A 467 18.01 -18.73 44.48
C VAL A 467 16.78 -18.22 43.71
N ALA A 468 16.97 -17.68 42.53
CA ALA A 468 15.88 -17.18 41.66
C ALA A 468 14.86 -18.29 41.33
N SER A 469 15.36 -19.48 40.98
CA SER A 469 14.51 -20.65 40.70
C SER A 469 13.69 -21.07 41.92
N LEU A 470 14.30 -21.04 43.12
CA LEU A 470 13.62 -21.32 44.37
C LEU A 470 12.55 -20.28 44.69
N LEU A 471 12.85 -18.98 44.52
CA LEU A 471 11.89 -17.90 44.71
C LEU A 471 10.69 -18.03 43.77
N ALA A 472 10.94 -18.25 42.47
CA ALA A 472 9.90 -18.45 41.46
C ALA A 472 8.99 -19.64 41.77
N GLY A 473 9.57 -20.76 42.23
CA GLY A 473 8.82 -21.96 42.63
C GLY A 473 8.06 -21.84 43.96
N SER A 474 8.42 -20.85 44.78
CA SER A 474 7.78 -20.62 46.09
C SER A 474 6.67 -19.57 46.05
N CYS A 475 6.61 -18.76 45.03
CA CYS A 475 5.60 -17.74 44.78
C CYS A 475 4.36 -18.37 44.14
N ARG A 476 3.17 -17.92 44.55
CA ARG A 476 1.90 -18.32 43.92
C ARG A 476 1.58 -17.43 42.73
N ALA A 477 0.62 -17.84 41.91
CA ALA A 477 0.09 -17.01 40.85
C ALA A 477 -0.49 -15.71 41.44
N GLY A 478 0.08 -14.56 41.04
CA GLY A 478 -0.26 -13.22 41.53
C GLY A 478 0.78 -12.60 42.46
N ASP A 479 1.71 -13.37 43.03
CA ASP A 479 2.89 -12.83 43.71
C ASP A 479 3.90 -12.33 42.64
N LEU A 480 4.66 -11.29 42.99
CA LEU A 480 5.76 -10.81 42.13
C LEU A 480 7.08 -11.15 42.80
N SER A 481 8.02 -11.67 42.03
CA SER A 481 9.40 -11.86 42.43
C SER A 481 10.35 -11.14 41.44
N ALA A 482 11.29 -10.38 41.97
CA ALA A 482 12.20 -9.57 41.18
C ALA A 482 13.63 -9.67 41.72
N ARG A 483 14.60 -9.56 40.81
CA ARG A 483 15.98 -9.22 41.17
C ARG A 483 16.09 -7.69 41.25
N TRP A 484 16.26 -7.18 42.50
CA TRP A 484 16.21 -5.75 42.76
C TRP A 484 17.56 -5.06 42.56
N GLY A 485 18.64 -5.77 42.90
CA GLY A 485 20.03 -5.34 42.76
C GLY A 485 20.95 -6.49 42.41
N GLY A 486 22.25 -6.38 42.67
CA GLY A 486 23.23 -7.41 42.37
C GLY A 486 22.89 -8.76 43.00
N GLU A 487 22.73 -8.78 44.35
CA GLU A 487 22.43 -9.96 45.18
C GLU A 487 21.10 -9.81 45.95
N GLU A 488 20.32 -8.76 45.61
CA GLU A 488 19.08 -8.41 46.26
C GLU A 488 17.87 -8.89 45.46
N PHE A 489 16.90 -9.45 46.17
CA PHE A 489 15.63 -9.90 45.61
C PHE A 489 14.45 -9.25 46.34
N LEU A 490 13.38 -8.98 45.64
CA LEU A 490 12.17 -8.34 46.13
C LEU A 490 10.94 -9.18 45.80
N LEU A 491 10.11 -9.47 46.80
CA LEU A 491 8.85 -10.18 46.61
C LEU A 491 7.70 -9.28 47.04
N LEU A 492 6.67 -9.15 46.22
CA LEU A 492 5.41 -8.50 46.55
C LEU A 492 4.32 -9.56 46.66
N LEU A 493 3.63 -9.58 47.77
CA LEU A 493 2.67 -10.61 48.14
C LEU A 493 1.29 -9.97 48.34
N PRO A 494 0.45 -9.87 47.30
CA PRO A 494 -0.92 -9.40 47.45
C PRO A 494 -1.72 -10.33 48.37
N GLU A 495 -2.72 -9.79 49.02
CA GLU A 495 -3.64 -10.53 49.91
C GLU A 495 -2.93 -11.42 50.94
N THR A 496 -1.79 -10.93 51.46
CA THR A 496 -0.93 -11.66 52.40
C THR A 496 -0.66 -10.77 53.61
N ALA A 497 -1.00 -11.25 54.81
CA ALA A 497 -0.76 -10.55 56.06
C ALA A 497 0.70 -10.72 56.53
N LEU A 498 1.16 -9.84 57.45
CA LEU A 498 2.55 -9.83 57.93
C LEU A 498 3.02 -11.18 58.45
N GLY A 499 2.19 -11.87 59.24
CA GLY A 499 2.54 -13.18 59.79
C GLY A 499 2.75 -14.26 58.74
N GLU A 500 1.92 -14.24 57.67
CA GLU A 500 2.04 -15.17 56.53
C GLU A 500 3.29 -14.85 55.69
N ALA A 501 3.56 -13.55 55.44
CA ALA A 501 4.75 -13.10 54.76
C ALA A 501 6.03 -13.43 55.52
N HIS A 502 6.03 -13.28 56.86
CA HIS A 502 7.13 -13.69 57.72
C HIS A 502 7.38 -15.20 57.65
N ALA A 503 6.31 -16.02 57.75
CA ALA A 503 6.42 -17.47 57.63
C ALA A 503 6.97 -17.89 56.23
N LEU A 504 6.57 -17.21 55.15
CA LEU A 504 7.14 -17.42 53.83
C LEU A 504 8.62 -17.05 53.79
N ALA A 505 9.00 -15.88 54.31
CA ALA A 505 10.38 -15.43 54.35
C ALA A 505 11.30 -16.40 55.10
N GLU A 506 10.85 -16.93 56.26
CA GLU A 506 11.60 -17.90 57.03
C GLU A 506 11.73 -19.25 56.31
N ARG A 507 10.67 -19.70 55.63
CA ARG A 507 10.73 -20.89 54.76
C ARG A 507 11.71 -20.71 53.61
N LEU A 508 11.72 -19.53 52.94
CA LEU A 508 12.67 -19.18 51.88
C LEU A 508 14.09 -19.16 52.43
N ARG A 509 14.34 -18.54 53.57
CA ARG A 509 15.65 -18.50 54.21
C ARG A 509 16.20 -19.92 54.46
N GLN A 510 15.38 -20.80 55.06
CA GLN A 510 15.75 -22.19 55.29
C GLN A 510 15.97 -22.97 53.99
N ALA A 511 15.15 -22.76 53.00
CA ALA A 511 15.29 -23.41 51.69
C ALA A 511 16.55 -22.93 50.96
N ILE A 512 16.90 -21.63 51.01
CA ILE A 512 18.14 -21.09 50.46
C ILE A 512 19.36 -21.71 51.19
N GLN A 513 19.30 -21.85 52.51
CA GLN A 513 20.36 -22.48 53.27
C GLN A 513 20.53 -23.97 52.94
N ALA A 514 19.48 -24.62 52.46
CA ALA A 514 19.48 -26.03 52.07
C ALA A 514 19.88 -26.24 50.59
N ILE A 515 20.13 -25.19 49.81
CA ILE A 515 20.58 -25.30 48.42
C ILE A 515 21.95 -26.00 48.39
N ALA A 516 22.02 -27.15 47.73
CA ALA A 516 23.25 -27.94 47.62
C ALA A 516 24.14 -27.42 46.45
N LEU A 517 24.85 -26.30 46.65
CA LEU A 517 25.87 -25.84 45.71
C LEU A 517 27.21 -26.49 46.00
N ARG A 518 27.99 -26.78 44.91
CA ARG A 518 29.34 -27.35 45.04
C ARG A 518 30.33 -26.59 44.16
N ALA A 519 31.45 -26.18 44.76
CA ALA A 519 32.60 -25.66 44.02
C ALA A 519 33.64 -26.81 43.92
N GLY A 520 33.60 -27.53 42.78
CA GLY A 520 34.28 -28.82 42.65
C GLY A 520 33.69 -29.86 43.59
N GLU A 521 34.49 -30.42 44.52
CA GLU A 521 34.02 -31.38 45.55
C GLU A 521 33.56 -30.72 46.84
N GLN A 522 33.81 -29.43 47.03
CA GLN A 522 33.49 -28.74 48.29
C GLN A 522 32.05 -28.21 48.31
N PRO A 523 31.25 -28.55 49.33
CA PRO A 523 29.91 -27.97 49.47
C PRO A 523 30.04 -26.50 49.90
N VAL A 524 29.22 -25.62 49.29
CA VAL A 524 29.15 -24.21 49.62
C VAL A 524 27.76 -23.89 50.17
N ASN A 525 27.72 -23.34 51.38
CA ASN A 525 26.48 -22.97 52.03
C ASN A 525 26.12 -21.53 51.72
N LEU A 526 24.90 -21.31 51.25
CA LEU A 526 24.33 -19.98 51.10
C LEU A 526 23.54 -19.62 52.38
N SER A 527 23.50 -18.34 52.69
CA SER A 527 22.52 -17.81 53.65
C SER A 527 21.96 -16.49 53.12
N CYS A 528 20.81 -16.10 53.63
CA CYS A 528 20.22 -14.82 53.27
C CYS A 528 19.62 -14.14 54.52
N SER A 529 19.58 -12.82 54.44
CA SER A 529 18.86 -11.98 55.41
C SER A 529 17.60 -11.43 54.72
N CYS A 530 16.51 -11.28 55.51
CA CYS A 530 15.24 -10.78 54.97
C CYS A 530 14.66 -9.67 55.85
N GLY A 531 14.11 -8.64 55.20
CA GLY A 531 13.25 -7.64 55.80
C GLY A 531 11.81 -7.83 55.32
N VAL A 532 10.83 -7.92 56.24
CA VAL A 532 9.41 -8.18 55.90
C VAL A 532 8.55 -7.06 56.45
N VAL A 533 7.72 -6.50 55.58
CA VAL A 533 6.79 -5.43 55.93
C VAL A 533 5.41 -5.68 55.33
N GLN A 534 4.36 -5.24 56.05
CA GLN A 534 3.00 -5.17 55.52
C GLN A 534 2.61 -3.73 55.32
N ARG A 535 1.90 -3.44 54.22
CA ARG A 535 1.38 -2.11 53.88
C ARG A 535 0.45 -1.58 54.97
N THR A 536 0.67 -0.34 55.37
CA THR A 536 -0.25 0.46 56.19
C THR A 536 -1.11 1.41 55.30
N GLU A 537 -2.16 2.01 55.87
CA GLU A 537 -3.16 2.76 55.08
C GLU A 537 -2.62 4.00 54.34
N GLN A 538 -1.53 4.59 54.83
CA GLN A 538 -0.99 5.87 54.30
C GLN A 538 0.34 5.74 53.57
N GLU A 539 0.86 4.53 53.36
CA GLU A 539 2.17 4.33 52.70
C GLU A 539 2.06 4.38 51.16
N GLN A 540 3.13 4.80 50.52
CA GLN A 540 3.39 4.60 49.09
C GLN A 540 4.27 3.37 48.90
N LEU A 541 4.21 2.74 47.73
CA LEU A 541 5.02 1.53 47.44
C LEU A 541 6.50 1.75 47.70
N GLU A 542 7.04 2.93 47.33
CA GLU A 542 8.45 3.28 47.57
C GLU A 542 8.78 3.37 49.07
N HIS A 543 7.87 3.88 49.91
CA HIS A 543 8.05 3.91 51.36
C HIS A 543 8.07 2.49 51.94
N LEU A 544 7.21 1.61 51.44
CA LEU A 544 7.16 0.22 51.84
C LEU A 544 8.49 -0.50 51.47
N ILE A 545 9.02 -0.27 50.28
CA ILE A 545 10.31 -0.82 49.84
C ILE A 545 11.43 -0.34 50.76
N ASN A 546 11.50 0.98 50.99
CA ASN A 546 12.50 1.57 51.87
C ASN A 546 12.38 1.06 53.34
N HIS A 547 11.17 0.74 53.78
CA HIS A 547 10.96 0.17 55.13
C HIS A 547 11.47 -1.28 55.18
N ALA A 548 11.19 -2.09 54.17
CA ALA A 548 11.72 -3.44 54.06
C ALA A 548 13.26 -3.46 54.01
N ASP A 549 13.87 -2.50 53.30
CA ASP A 549 15.33 -2.35 53.24
C ASP A 549 15.95 -2.04 54.61
N ARG A 550 15.33 -1.15 55.40
CA ARG A 550 15.76 -0.87 56.77
C ARG A 550 15.70 -2.12 57.67
N LEU A 551 14.68 -2.95 57.53
CA LEU A 551 14.55 -4.19 58.27
C LEU A 551 15.56 -5.24 57.80
N LEU A 552 15.84 -5.31 56.52
CA LEU A 552 16.91 -6.14 55.95
C LEU A 552 18.27 -5.73 56.54
N TYR A 553 18.53 -4.41 56.59
CA TYR A 553 19.75 -3.90 57.20
C TYR A 553 19.86 -4.27 58.69
N ALA A 554 18.75 -4.19 59.45
CA ALA A 554 18.69 -4.66 60.85
C ALA A 554 18.97 -6.16 60.96
N ALA A 555 18.47 -6.98 60.02
CA ALA A 555 18.75 -8.42 59.96
C ALA A 555 20.25 -8.68 59.77
N LYS A 556 20.90 -7.93 58.86
CA LYS A 556 22.34 -8.01 58.61
C LYS A 556 23.19 -7.61 59.83
N GLN A 557 22.79 -6.53 60.53
CA GLN A 557 23.51 -6.07 61.73
C GLN A 557 23.35 -7.03 62.93
N SER A 558 22.18 -7.68 63.04
CA SER A 558 21.91 -8.59 64.17
C SER A 558 22.56 -9.97 64.05
N GLY A 559 23.42 -10.20 63.03
CA GLY A 559 24.20 -11.43 62.85
C GLY A 559 23.82 -12.25 61.63
N ARG A 560 23.06 -11.69 60.67
CA ARG A 560 22.69 -12.27 59.36
C ARG A 560 21.85 -13.56 59.49
N ASN A 561 21.61 -14.22 58.37
CA ASN A 561 20.87 -15.48 58.24
C ASN A 561 19.56 -15.49 59.08
N ARG A 562 18.74 -14.43 58.94
CA ARG A 562 17.50 -14.24 59.70
C ARG A 562 16.49 -13.39 58.99
N VAL A 563 15.26 -13.48 59.48
CA VAL A 563 14.15 -12.65 59.04
C VAL A 563 13.84 -11.63 60.16
N VAL A 564 13.72 -10.35 59.78
CA VAL A 564 13.24 -9.27 60.63
C VAL A 564 11.94 -8.72 60.04
N ALA A 565 10.87 -8.72 60.81
CA ALA A 565 9.58 -8.19 60.42
C ALA A 565 9.28 -6.86 61.14
N ALA A 566 8.47 -6.01 60.52
CA ALA A 566 7.97 -4.81 61.18
C ALA A 566 7.15 -5.18 62.42
N ASP A 567 7.37 -4.47 63.52
CA ASP A 567 6.52 -4.62 64.70
C ASP A 567 5.16 -3.95 64.45
N PRO A 568 4.05 -4.69 64.50
CA PRO A 568 2.72 -4.10 64.29
C PRO A 568 2.37 -3.00 65.30
N ALA A 569 3.10 -2.90 66.44
CA ALA A 569 2.87 -1.91 67.48
C ALA A 569 3.72 -0.62 67.33
N GLN A 570 4.70 -0.59 66.43
CA GLN A 570 5.51 0.63 66.17
C GLN A 570 5.08 1.32 64.87
N PRO A 571 4.47 2.52 64.94
CA PRO A 571 4.24 3.31 63.73
C PRO A 571 5.58 3.62 63.07
N ALA A 572 5.63 3.54 61.70
CA ALA A 572 6.80 3.91 60.94
C ALA A 572 7.28 5.30 61.35
N CYS A 573 8.47 5.42 61.92
CA CYS A 573 9.10 6.71 62.14
C CYS A 573 9.26 7.43 60.78
N THR A 574 8.62 8.58 60.67
CA THR A 574 8.68 9.53 59.55
C THR A 574 10.10 9.93 59.17
#